data_21437efe96403821ec9b0b79415cae3d
#
_entry.id   21437efe96403821ec9b0b79415cae3d
#
_cell.length_a   1.000
_cell.length_b   1.000
_cell.length_c   1.000
_cell.angle_alpha   90.00
_cell.angle_beta   90.00
_cell.angle_gamma   90.00
#
_symmetry.space_group_name_H-M   'P 1'
#
loop_
_entity.id
_entity.type
_entity.pdbx_description
1 polymer ?
#
loop_
_entity_poly.entity_id
_entity_poly.type
_entity_poly.pdbx_seq_one_letter_code
_entity_poly.pdbx_strand_id
1 'polypeptide(L)'
;MPVVGVDRSEPMLARARRRAARAGLASRLRLIRADIRLLPFADATRRAAPFAMVLAPYGMLQSLLRERDLTATLTAVHRVLEPGGTLGIELVADLPSWAEYRKRVSLSGWRGRAGGARVSLVESVRQDRARRLTIFDQEFTERRGRSTAVRTFSLAFRTLSVPQMVRRLEKAGFEVSALLGDYKGRAWDPRAEVWVILARKP
;
A
#
# COMPACT_ATOMS: atom_id res chain seq x y z
N MET A 1 21.93 2.39 0.36
CA MET A 1 21.25 1.22 0.94
C MET A 1 20.50 0.49 -0.17
N PRO A 2 20.63 -0.82 -0.32
CA PRO A 2 19.82 -1.61 -1.25
C PRO A 2 18.38 -1.75 -0.75
N VAL A 3 17.42 -1.73 -1.68
CA VAL A 3 15.99 -1.86 -1.38
C VAL A 3 15.41 -3.05 -2.16
N VAL A 4 14.55 -3.83 -1.52
CA VAL A 4 13.77 -4.89 -2.16
C VAL A 4 12.31 -4.47 -2.20
N GLY A 5 11.74 -4.39 -3.40
CA GLY A 5 10.30 -4.16 -3.59
C GLY A 5 9.58 -5.47 -3.93
N VAL A 6 8.45 -5.70 -3.27
CA VAL A 6 7.62 -6.89 -3.47
C VAL A 6 6.24 -6.47 -3.95
N ASP A 7 5.76 -7.07 -5.03
CA ASP A 7 4.40 -6.89 -5.54
C ASP A 7 3.94 -8.16 -6.28
N ARG A 8 2.64 -8.43 -6.30
CA ARG A 8 2.07 -9.51 -7.12
C ARG A 8 1.90 -9.13 -8.58
N SER A 9 1.78 -7.84 -8.86
CA SER A 9 1.46 -7.28 -10.17
C SER A 9 2.72 -7.10 -11.01
N GLU A 10 2.94 -7.96 -12.01
CA GLU A 10 4.05 -7.77 -12.94
C GLU A 10 4.00 -6.43 -13.69
N PRO A 11 2.85 -5.89 -14.11
CA PRO A 11 2.78 -4.54 -14.68
C PRO A 11 3.28 -3.44 -13.73
N MET A 12 3.02 -3.56 -12.40
CA MET A 12 3.52 -2.62 -11.41
C MET A 12 5.02 -2.74 -11.23
N LEU A 13 5.55 -3.96 -11.14
CA LEU A 13 6.98 -4.23 -11.08
C LEU A 13 7.72 -3.71 -12.34
N ALA A 14 7.17 -3.94 -13.52
CA ALA A 14 7.72 -3.41 -14.77
C ALA A 14 7.73 -1.87 -14.79
N ARG A 15 6.69 -1.22 -14.27
CA ARG A 15 6.65 0.23 -14.10
C ARG A 15 7.71 0.72 -13.12
N ALA A 16 7.86 0.03 -11.99
CA ALA A 16 8.88 0.34 -10.98
C ALA A 16 10.30 0.22 -11.56
N ARG A 17 10.60 -0.86 -12.31
CA ARG A 17 11.90 -1.03 -13.01
C ARG A 17 12.21 0.15 -13.93
N ARG A 18 11.23 0.56 -14.77
CA ARG A 18 11.41 1.70 -15.67
C ARG A 18 11.66 3.01 -14.93
N ARG A 19 10.96 3.25 -13.81
CA ARG A 19 11.16 4.45 -12.99
C ARG A 19 12.53 4.45 -12.32
N ALA A 20 12.94 3.31 -11.76
CA ALA A 20 14.26 3.15 -11.14
C ALA A 20 15.39 3.37 -12.15
N ALA A 21 15.28 2.81 -13.37
CA ALA A 21 16.26 3.02 -14.42
C ALA A 21 16.37 4.50 -14.81
N ARG A 22 15.24 5.20 -14.97
CA ARG A 22 15.24 6.65 -15.29
C ARG A 22 15.83 7.52 -14.17
N ALA A 23 15.72 7.07 -12.92
CA ALA A 23 16.27 7.74 -11.75
C ALA A 23 17.73 7.34 -11.42
N GLY A 24 18.36 6.49 -12.23
CA GLY A 24 19.71 5.98 -11.96
C GLY A 24 19.81 5.05 -10.74
N LEU A 25 18.68 4.47 -10.32
CA LEU A 25 18.60 3.65 -9.09
C LEU A 25 18.45 2.15 -9.37
N ALA A 26 18.61 1.71 -10.61
CA ALA A 26 18.38 0.31 -10.99
C ALA A 26 19.26 -0.68 -10.23
N SER A 27 20.52 -0.33 -9.94
CA SER A 27 21.46 -1.16 -9.17
C SER A 27 21.14 -1.25 -7.67
N ARG A 28 20.35 -0.31 -7.15
CA ARG A 28 19.97 -0.25 -5.73
C ARG A 28 18.60 -0.85 -5.44
N LEU A 29 17.81 -1.20 -6.47
CA LEU A 29 16.44 -1.69 -6.35
C LEU A 29 16.32 -3.11 -6.93
N ARG A 30 16.06 -4.09 -6.08
CA ARG A 30 15.66 -5.43 -6.48
C ARG A 30 14.14 -5.57 -6.40
N LEU A 31 13.51 -6.06 -7.46
CA LEU A 31 12.06 -6.23 -7.53
C LEU A 31 11.71 -7.71 -7.67
N ILE A 32 10.81 -8.18 -6.80
CA ILE A 32 10.41 -9.57 -6.70
C ILE A 32 8.90 -9.66 -6.84
N ARG A 33 8.43 -10.55 -7.73
CA ARG A 33 7.02 -10.89 -7.81
C ARG A 33 6.70 -11.93 -6.76
N ALA A 34 5.94 -11.55 -5.73
CA ALA A 34 5.54 -12.46 -4.66
C ALA A 34 4.25 -12.00 -3.96
N ASP A 35 3.69 -12.91 -3.18
CA ASP A 35 2.58 -12.62 -2.27
C ASP A 35 3.14 -12.15 -0.92
N ILE A 36 2.71 -10.98 -0.45
CA ILE A 36 3.15 -10.42 0.83
C ILE A 36 2.76 -11.28 2.04
N ARG A 37 1.77 -12.15 1.89
CA ARG A 37 1.37 -13.11 2.93
C ARG A 37 2.35 -14.28 3.09
N LEU A 38 3.18 -14.51 2.06
CA LEU A 38 4.18 -15.58 1.98
C LEU A 38 5.47 -15.02 1.37
N LEU A 39 6.15 -14.16 2.12
CA LEU A 39 7.39 -13.53 1.64
C LEU A 39 8.48 -14.58 1.38
N PRO A 40 9.10 -14.59 0.18
CA PRO A 40 10.04 -15.61 -0.26
C PRO A 40 11.46 -15.35 0.25
N PHE A 41 11.60 -14.99 1.53
CA PHE A 41 12.88 -14.71 2.16
C PHE A 41 13.14 -15.72 3.27
N ALA A 42 14.42 -15.98 3.54
CA ALA A 42 14.82 -16.88 4.60
C ALA A 42 14.33 -16.38 5.97
N ASP A 43 13.98 -17.33 6.83
CA ASP A 43 13.61 -17.08 8.21
C ASP A 43 14.85 -16.64 9.01
N ALA A 44 14.67 -15.69 9.92
CA ALA A 44 15.69 -15.23 10.87
C ALA A 44 16.33 -16.36 11.69
N THR A 45 15.63 -17.50 11.83
CA THR A 45 16.13 -18.66 12.57
C THR A 45 17.20 -19.46 11.84
N ARG A 46 17.39 -19.27 10.52
CA ARG A 46 18.31 -20.08 9.70
C ARG A 46 19.59 -19.40 9.23
N ARG A 47 19.71 -18.11 9.24
CA ARG A 47 20.88 -17.21 9.02
C ARG A 47 20.34 -15.80 8.83
N ALA A 48 20.65 -14.88 9.72
CA ALA A 48 20.33 -13.46 9.73
C ALA A 48 19.07 -13.06 8.91
N ALA A 49 18.01 -12.63 9.57
CA ALA A 49 16.86 -12.02 8.90
C ALA A 49 17.37 -10.92 7.96
N PRO A 50 16.91 -10.88 6.70
CA PRO A 50 17.56 -10.05 5.69
C PRO A 50 17.25 -8.57 5.80
N PHE A 51 16.32 -8.13 6.69
CA PHE A 51 15.84 -6.76 6.69
C PHE A 51 15.87 -6.10 8.06
N ALA A 52 16.56 -4.95 8.14
CA ALA A 52 16.50 -4.05 9.29
C ALA A 52 15.19 -3.23 9.28
N MET A 53 14.56 -3.05 8.11
CA MET A 53 13.33 -2.28 7.96
C MET A 53 12.43 -2.86 6.88
N VAL A 54 11.11 -2.89 7.16
CA VAL A 54 10.06 -3.16 6.18
C VAL A 54 9.10 -1.98 6.17
N LEU A 55 8.66 -1.54 4.99
CA LEU A 55 7.71 -0.44 4.83
C LEU A 55 6.44 -0.92 4.14
N ALA A 56 5.29 -0.52 4.69
CA ALA A 56 3.95 -0.75 4.16
C ALA A 56 3.22 0.61 3.95
N PRO A 57 3.58 1.38 2.91
CA PRO A 57 3.05 2.72 2.70
C PRO A 57 1.65 2.73 2.06
N TYR A 58 1.04 3.93 2.04
CA TYR A 58 -0.20 4.25 1.29
C TYR A 58 -1.39 3.36 1.61
N GLY A 59 -1.62 3.05 2.87
CA GLY A 59 -2.75 2.23 3.28
C GLY A 59 -2.73 0.80 2.73
N MET A 60 -1.56 0.30 2.30
CA MET A 60 -1.42 -1.02 1.69
C MET A 60 -2.04 -2.13 2.55
N LEU A 61 -1.85 -2.08 3.88
CA LEU A 61 -2.44 -3.07 4.80
C LEU A 61 -3.97 -2.95 4.89
N GLN A 62 -4.54 -1.77 4.63
CA GLN A 62 -5.99 -1.56 4.59
C GLN A 62 -6.65 -2.20 3.36
N SER A 63 -5.88 -2.47 2.29
CA SER A 63 -6.35 -3.22 1.11
C SER A 63 -6.52 -4.72 1.37
N LEU A 64 -5.98 -5.24 2.48
CA LEU A 64 -6.18 -6.63 2.92
C LEU A 64 -7.52 -6.77 3.64
N LEU A 65 -8.56 -7.10 2.89
CA LEU A 65 -9.94 -7.07 3.38
C LEU A 65 -10.25 -8.18 4.41
N ARG A 66 -9.55 -9.32 4.33
CA ARG A 66 -9.74 -10.45 5.24
C ARG A 66 -8.76 -10.39 6.40
N GLU A 67 -9.24 -10.59 7.63
CA GLU A 67 -8.40 -10.58 8.83
C GLU A 67 -7.23 -11.58 8.74
N ARG A 68 -7.52 -12.79 8.24
CA ARG A 68 -6.49 -13.82 8.03
C ARG A 68 -5.35 -13.37 7.11
N ASP A 69 -5.64 -12.56 6.08
CA ASP A 69 -4.64 -12.08 5.12
C ASP A 69 -3.75 -11.01 5.76
N LEU A 70 -4.34 -10.12 6.57
CA LEU A 70 -3.60 -9.14 7.36
C LEU A 70 -2.70 -9.82 8.39
N THR A 71 -3.24 -10.78 9.16
CA THR A 71 -2.47 -11.56 10.14
C THR A 71 -1.32 -12.31 9.47
N ALA A 72 -1.56 -13.02 8.37
CA ALA A 72 -0.52 -13.73 7.62
C ALA A 72 0.58 -12.78 7.13
N THR A 73 0.21 -11.57 6.67
CA THR A 73 1.17 -10.55 6.23
C THR A 73 2.02 -10.06 7.40
N LEU A 74 1.41 -9.72 8.54
CA LEU A 74 2.16 -9.27 9.72
C LEU A 74 3.11 -10.35 10.24
N THR A 75 2.67 -11.62 10.27
CA THR A 75 3.52 -12.77 10.63
C THR A 75 4.67 -12.94 9.64
N ALA A 76 4.42 -12.83 8.32
CA ALA A 76 5.45 -12.93 7.31
C ALA A 76 6.50 -11.81 7.43
N VAL A 77 6.06 -10.58 7.73
CA VAL A 77 6.96 -9.44 7.96
C VAL A 77 7.78 -9.64 9.23
N HIS A 78 7.14 -10.07 10.33
CA HIS A 78 7.86 -10.35 11.58
C HIS A 78 8.97 -11.39 11.38
N ARG A 79 8.71 -12.43 10.59
CA ARG A 79 9.68 -13.48 10.29
C ARG A 79 10.93 -12.97 9.56
N VAL A 80 10.77 -12.02 8.62
CA VAL A 80 11.88 -11.53 7.77
C VAL A 80 12.61 -10.33 8.34
N LEU A 81 12.10 -9.69 9.39
CA LEU A 81 12.79 -8.65 10.13
C LEU A 81 13.83 -9.25 11.08
N GLU A 82 15.00 -8.63 11.17
CA GLU A 82 16.01 -8.95 12.19
C GLU A 82 15.50 -8.56 13.59
N PRO A 83 16.03 -9.16 14.68
CA PRO A 83 15.78 -8.66 16.03
C PRO A 83 16.12 -7.16 16.11
N GLY A 84 15.25 -6.36 16.70
CA GLY A 84 15.37 -4.90 16.71
C GLY A 84 14.94 -4.21 15.42
N GLY A 85 14.62 -4.95 14.36
CA GLY A 85 14.18 -4.40 13.07
C GLY A 85 12.80 -3.72 13.16
N THR A 86 12.56 -2.79 12.24
CA THR A 86 11.38 -1.91 12.28
C THR A 86 10.42 -2.17 11.12
N LEU A 87 9.13 -2.28 11.42
CA LEU A 87 8.03 -2.21 10.47
C LEU A 87 7.44 -0.79 10.50
N GLY A 88 7.53 -0.07 9.39
CA GLY A 88 6.86 1.21 9.19
C GLY A 88 5.57 1.03 8.39
N ILE A 89 4.46 1.50 8.96
CA ILE A 89 3.12 1.42 8.36
C ILE A 89 2.57 2.82 8.19
N GLU A 90 1.98 3.08 7.04
CA GLU A 90 1.14 4.24 6.83
C GLU A 90 -0.32 3.79 6.69
N LEU A 91 -1.21 4.39 7.45
CA LEU A 91 -2.66 4.24 7.30
C LEU A 91 -3.24 5.50 6.66
N VAL A 92 -4.19 5.30 5.76
CA VAL A 92 -5.00 6.40 5.22
C VAL A 92 -6.04 6.77 6.27
N ALA A 93 -5.90 7.97 6.82
CA ALA A 93 -6.64 8.43 7.99
C ALA A 93 -8.10 8.75 7.69
N ASP A 94 -8.37 9.32 6.53
CA ASP A 94 -9.66 9.89 6.14
C ASP A 94 -10.64 8.89 5.49
N LEU A 95 -10.25 7.63 5.30
CA LEU A 95 -11.12 6.61 4.69
C LEU A 95 -12.53 6.55 5.31
N PRO A 96 -12.69 6.61 6.65
CA PRO A 96 -14.02 6.54 7.27
C PRO A 96 -14.90 7.75 6.96
N SER A 97 -14.31 8.90 6.70
CA SER A 97 -14.98 10.18 6.45
C SER A 97 -14.99 10.59 4.98
N TRP A 98 -14.45 9.74 4.09
CA TRP A 98 -14.43 10.02 2.66
C TRP A 98 -15.86 10.23 2.13
N ALA A 99 -16.10 11.41 1.54
CA ALA A 99 -17.42 11.76 1.03
C ALA A 99 -17.83 10.82 -0.11
N GLU A 100 -19.06 10.33 -0.05
CA GLU A 100 -19.64 9.56 -1.14
C GLU A 100 -19.95 10.47 -2.33
N TYR A 101 -19.62 9.99 -3.52
CA TYR A 101 -19.99 10.65 -4.77
C TYR A 101 -20.15 9.62 -5.90
N ARG A 102 -20.86 10.02 -6.95
CA ARG A 102 -21.09 9.18 -8.13
C ARG A 102 -20.54 9.85 -9.38
N LYS A 103 -19.86 9.08 -10.20
CA LYS A 103 -19.40 9.44 -11.57
C LYS A 103 -18.65 10.78 -11.64
N ARG A 104 -17.75 11.03 -10.70
CA ARG A 104 -16.88 12.20 -10.74
C ARG A 104 -15.70 11.94 -11.68
N VAL A 105 -15.39 12.87 -12.58
CA VAL A 105 -14.15 12.82 -13.38
C VAL A 105 -12.97 13.14 -12.47
N SER A 106 -12.16 12.14 -12.17
CA SER A 106 -11.00 12.25 -11.28
C SER A 106 -9.71 12.53 -12.03
N LEU A 107 -9.62 12.08 -13.29
CA LEU A 107 -8.46 12.28 -14.15
C LEU A 107 -8.87 12.41 -15.60
N SER A 108 -8.28 13.35 -16.32
CA SER A 108 -8.36 13.41 -17.80
C SER A 108 -7.04 13.92 -18.35
N GLY A 109 -6.49 13.23 -19.36
CA GLY A 109 -5.21 13.62 -19.95
C GLY A 109 -4.82 12.78 -21.14
N TRP A 110 -3.70 13.15 -21.76
CA TRP A 110 -3.11 12.41 -22.87
C TRP A 110 -2.03 11.46 -22.40
N ARG A 111 -2.01 10.26 -22.97
CA ARG A 111 -0.98 9.25 -22.75
C ARG A 111 -0.20 9.02 -24.04
N GLY A 112 1.09 9.32 -24.00
CA GLY A 112 2.00 9.15 -25.16
C GLY A 112 2.31 10.47 -25.88
N ARG A 113 3.15 10.40 -26.92
CA ARG A 113 3.51 11.52 -27.82
C ARG A 113 2.38 11.78 -28.82
N ALA A 114 2.57 12.70 -29.77
CA ALA A 114 1.63 13.03 -30.82
C ALA A 114 0.98 11.76 -31.42
N GLY A 115 -0.37 11.71 -31.48
CA GLY A 115 -1.13 10.50 -31.84
C GLY A 115 -1.42 9.53 -30.68
N GLY A 116 -1.08 9.89 -29.44
CA GLY A 116 -1.34 9.11 -28.24
C GLY A 116 -2.84 8.95 -27.90
N ALA A 117 -3.13 8.17 -26.87
CA ALA A 117 -4.47 7.95 -26.40
C ALA A 117 -4.91 9.02 -25.38
N ARG A 118 -6.14 9.49 -25.47
CA ARG A 118 -6.78 10.24 -24.39
C ARG A 118 -7.29 9.26 -23.36
N VAL A 119 -6.89 9.45 -22.10
CA VAL A 119 -7.32 8.63 -20.96
C VAL A 119 -8.16 9.50 -20.03
N SER A 120 -9.30 8.98 -19.61
CA SER A 120 -10.11 9.56 -18.54
C SER A 120 -10.43 8.51 -17.49
N LEU A 121 -10.53 8.96 -16.24
CA LEU A 121 -10.99 8.17 -15.10
C LEU A 121 -12.27 8.84 -14.57
N VAL A 122 -13.34 8.06 -14.55
CA VAL A 122 -14.56 8.38 -13.81
C VAL A 122 -14.59 7.51 -12.57
N GLU A 123 -14.78 8.12 -11.42
CA GLU A 123 -14.75 7.44 -10.12
C GLU A 123 -16.05 7.68 -9.37
N SER A 124 -16.47 6.66 -8.65
CA SER A 124 -17.53 6.73 -7.65
C SER A 124 -17.00 6.22 -6.33
N VAL A 125 -17.38 6.86 -5.23
CA VAL A 125 -17.01 6.43 -3.88
C VAL A 125 -18.27 6.12 -3.10
N ARG A 126 -18.25 5.00 -2.41
CA ARG A 126 -19.30 4.58 -1.50
C ARG A 126 -18.77 3.97 -0.22
N GLN A 127 -19.49 4.13 0.87
CA GLN A 127 -19.18 3.58 2.18
C GLN A 127 -20.03 2.33 2.45
N ASP A 128 -19.40 1.20 2.73
CA ASP A 128 -20.05 0.05 3.35
C ASP A 128 -19.77 0.10 4.87
N ARG A 129 -20.63 0.78 5.59
CA ARG A 129 -20.48 0.98 7.05
C ARG A 129 -20.58 -0.32 7.82
N ALA A 130 -21.41 -1.27 7.39
CA ALA A 130 -21.58 -2.56 8.03
C ALA A 130 -20.30 -3.38 7.98
N ARG A 131 -19.61 -3.37 6.84
CA ARG A 131 -18.32 -4.05 6.63
C ARG A 131 -17.11 -3.18 6.96
N ARG A 132 -17.31 -1.90 7.26
CA ARG A 132 -16.27 -0.90 7.48
C ARG A 132 -15.30 -0.82 6.30
N LEU A 133 -15.85 -0.59 5.11
CA LEU A 133 -15.09 -0.44 3.87
C LEU A 133 -15.40 0.90 3.21
N THR A 134 -14.36 1.52 2.65
CA THR A 134 -14.48 2.56 1.64
C THR A 134 -14.17 1.95 0.29
N ILE A 135 -15.08 2.09 -0.67
CA ILE A 135 -15.01 1.43 -1.96
C ILE A 135 -14.96 2.49 -3.05
N PHE A 136 -13.94 2.39 -3.90
CA PHE A 136 -13.70 3.23 -5.07
C PHE A 136 -14.02 2.41 -6.32
N ASP A 137 -15.14 2.72 -6.97
CA ASP A 137 -15.50 2.13 -8.26
C ASP A 137 -14.97 3.04 -9.37
N GLN A 138 -14.05 2.53 -10.19
CA GLN A 138 -13.28 3.27 -11.17
C GLN A 138 -13.55 2.77 -12.58
N GLU A 139 -13.84 3.70 -13.50
CA GLU A 139 -13.97 3.45 -14.92
C GLU A 139 -12.91 4.23 -15.69
N PHE A 140 -11.98 3.50 -16.29
CA PHE A 140 -10.97 4.05 -17.18
C PHE A 140 -11.44 3.94 -18.61
N THR A 141 -11.53 5.06 -19.31
CA THR A 141 -11.79 5.14 -20.75
C THR A 141 -10.52 5.56 -21.48
N GLU A 142 -10.04 4.75 -22.40
CA GLU A 142 -8.92 5.06 -23.31
C GLU A 142 -9.47 5.23 -24.72
N ARG A 143 -9.25 6.42 -25.32
CA ARG A 143 -9.62 6.72 -26.71
C ARG A 143 -8.39 6.93 -27.56
N ARG A 144 -8.27 6.18 -28.66
CA ARG A 144 -7.21 6.30 -29.65
C ARG A 144 -7.82 6.36 -31.05
N GLY A 145 -7.81 7.54 -31.65
CA GLY A 145 -8.52 7.78 -32.91
C GLY A 145 -10.01 7.43 -32.77
N ARG A 146 -10.49 6.50 -33.59
CA ARG A 146 -11.88 6.00 -33.53
C ARG A 146 -12.10 4.84 -32.54
N SER A 147 -11.04 4.30 -31.97
CA SER A 147 -11.12 3.18 -31.01
C SER A 147 -11.33 3.70 -29.59
N THR A 148 -12.22 3.07 -28.86
CA THR A 148 -12.49 3.32 -27.44
C THR A 148 -12.43 2.01 -26.67
N ALA A 149 -11.63 1.97 -25.63
CA ALA A 149 -11.57 0.86 -24.68
C ALA A 149 -11.98 1.34 -23.28
N VAL A 150 -12.87 0.59 -22.64
CA VAL A 150 -13.33 0.86 -21.27
C VAL A 150 -12.87 -0.27 -20.36
N ARG A 151 -12.36 0.08 -19.18
CA ARG A 151 -11.97 -0.88 -18.13
C ARG A 151 -12.50 -0.40 -16.80
N THR A 152 -13.14 -1.29 -16.05
CA THR A 152 -13.67 -1.02 -14.73
C THR A 152 -12.88 -1.75 -13.67
N PHE A 153 -12.68 -1.10 -12.53
CA PHE A 153 -12.04 -1.65 -11.35
C PHE A 153 -12.81 -1.23 -10.11
N SER A 154 -12.82 -2.09 -9.09
CA SER A 154 -13.33 -1.74 -7.77
C SER A 154 -12.22 -1.98 -6.75
N LEU A 155 -11.84 -0.93 -6.02
CA LEU A 155 -10.84 -0.96 -4.97
C LEU A 155 -11.55 -0.76 -3.65
N ALA A 156 -11.34 -1.67 -2.71
CA ALA A 156 -11.91 -1.56 -1.38
C ALA A 156 -10.79 -1.47 -0.33
N PHE A 157 -10.98 -0.58 0.63
CA PHE A 157 -10.08 -0.39 1.76
C PHE A 157 -10.85 -0.53 3.07
N ARG A 158 -10.25 -1.22 4.03
CA ARG A 158 -10.75 -1.29 5.41
C ARG A 158 -10.52 0.03 6.12
N THR A 159 -11.52 0.52 6.84
CA THR A 159 -11.41 1.69 7.72
C THR A 159 -10.83 1.26 9.07
N LEU A 160 -9.53 1.06 9.13
CA LEU A 160 -8.80 0.66 10.34
C LEU A 160 -8.32 1.90 11.10
N SER A 161 -8.67 2.00 12.38
CA SER A 161 -8.10 3.02 13.27
C SER A 161 -6.71 2.62 13.77
N VAL A 162 -5.93 3.61 14.22
CA VAL A 162 -4.61 3.36 14.84
C VAL A 162 -4.70 2.37 16.00
N PRO A 163 -5.62 2.50 17.00
CA PRO A 163 -5.73 1.52 18.06
C PRO A 163 -6.07 0.10 17.58
N GLN A 164 -6.84 -0.02 16.50
CA GLN A 164 -7.14 -1.33 15.92
C GLN A 164 -5.93 -1.97 15.25
N MET A 165 -5.06 -1.18 14.60
CA MET A 165 -3.82 -1.68 14.00
C MET A 165 -2.79 -2.02 15.08
N VAL A 166 -2.64 -1.19 16.12
CA VAL A 166 -1.75 -1.43 17.27
C VAL A 166 -2.02 -2.80 17.88
N ARG A 167 -3.27 -3.10 18.24
CA ARG A 167 -3.62 -4.43 18.80
C ARG A 167 -3.25 -5.60 17.88
N ARG A 168 -3.28 -5.42 16.57
CA ARG A 168 -2.87 -6.47 15.60
C ARG A 168 -1.36 -6.64 15.53
N LEU A 169 -0.64 -5.54 15.64
CA LEU A 169 0.82 -5.55 15.69
C LEU A 169 1.31 -6.25 16.95
N GLU A 170 0.78 -5.90 18.11
CA GLU A 170 1.08 -6.55 19.40
C GLU A 170 0.77 -8.06 19.35
N LYS A 171 -0.41 -8.44 18.83
CA LYS A 171 -0.76 -9.85 18.62
C LYS A 171 0.18 -10.58 17.67
N ALA A 172 0.80 -9.89 16.72
CA ALA A 172 1.78 -10.45 15.79
C ALA A 172 3.22 -10.43 16.34
N GLY A 173 3.42 -10.02 17.60
CA GLY A 173 4.72 -10.02 18.29
C GLY A 173 5.54 -8.74 18.10
N PHE A 174 4.94 -7.66 17.64
CA PHE A 174 5.60 -6.36 17.53
C PHE A 174 5.36 -5.48 18.77
N GLU A 175 6.36 -4.65 19.09
CA GLU A 175 6.23 -3.55 20.03
C GLU A 175 6.08 -2.24 19.26
N VAL A 176 5.02 -1.47 19.53
CA VAL A 176 4.84 -0.15 18.89
C VAL A 176 5.79 0.85 19.53
N SER A 177 6.73 1.35 18.74
CA SER A 177 7.76 2.29 19.18
C SER A 177 7.39 3.75 18.95
N ALA A 178 6.56 4.06 17.95
CA ALA A 178 6.09 5.42 17.71
C ALA A 178 4.75 5.44 16.96
N LEU A 179 3.93 6.45 17.27
CA LEU A 179 2.73 6.83 16.55
C LEU A 179 2.90 8.28 16.12
N LEU A 180 2.91 8.53 14.79
CA LEU A 180 3.20 9.83 14.22
C LEU A 180 2.03 10.31 13.36
N GLY A 181 1.79 11.63 13.42
CA GLY A 181 0.75 12.32 12.64
C GLY A 181 1.28 12.96 11.36
N ASP A 182 2.59 12.87 11.11
CA ASP A 182 3.24 13.30 9.88
C ASP A 182 4.59 12.61 9.70
N TYR A 183 5.30 12.94 8.60
CA TYR A 183 6.64 12.42 8.31
C TYR A 183 7.78 13.23 8.95
N LYS A 184 7.46 14.22 9.79
CA LYS A 184 8.43 15.10 10.45
C LYS A 184 8.62 14.77 11.93
N GLY A 185 7.91 13.75 12.43
CA GLY A 185 8.02 13.29 13.81
C GLY A 185 6.98 13.89 14.76
N ARG A 186 5.94 14.60 14.26
CA ARG A 186 4.84 15.06 15.10
C ARG A 186 4.12 13.84 15.70
N ALA A 187 3.80 13.91 16.98
CA ALA A 187 3.00 12.87 17.63
C ALA A 187 1.63 12.71 16.94
N TRP A 188 1.16 11.46 16.88
CA TRP A 188 -0.15 11.15 16.32
C TRP A 188 -1.29 11.79 17.12
N ASP A 189 -2.27 12.29 16.38
CA ASP A 189 -3.54 12.83 16.85
C ASP A 189 -4.62 12.26 15.91
N PRO A 190 -5.82 11.89 16.37
CA PRO A 190 -6.90 11.38 15.50
C PRO A 190 -7.27 12.29 14.33
N ARG A 191 -6.96 13.59 14.42
CA ARG A 191 -7.22 14.60 13.37
C ARG A 191 -6.05 14.76 12.40
N ALA A 192 -4.93 14.05 12.61
CA ALA A 192 -3.78 14.12 11.72
C ALA A 192 -4.13 13.58 10.32
N GLU A 193 -3.63 14.24 9.29
CA GLU A 193 -3.88 13.84 7.89
C GLU A 193 -3.17 12.55 7.49
N VAL A 194 -2.08 12.23 8.16
CA VAL A 194 -1.28 11.02 7.94
C VAL A 194 -1.14 10.27 9.26
N TRP A 195 -1.31 8.95 9.23
CA TRP A 195 -1.13 8.10 10.38
C TRP A 195 0.03 7.13 10.14
N VAL A 196 1.17 7.39 10.76
CA VAL A 196 2.34 6.52 10.65
C VAL A 196 2.54 5.76 11.96
N ILE A 197 2.71 4.44 11.85
CA ILE A 197 3.01 3.55 12.98
C ILE A 197 4.39 2.96 12.74
N LEU A 198 5.29 3.12 13.70
CA LEU A 198 6.55 2.40 13.74
C LEU A 198 6.45 1.31 14.79
N ALA A 199 6.70 0.08 14.38
CA ALA A 199 6.63 -1.10 15.24
C ALA A 199 7.94 -1.89 15.14
N ARG A 200 8.50 -2.25 16.29
CA ARG A 200 9.78 -2.95 16.40
C ARG A 200 9.53 -4.44 16.62
N LYS A 201 10.35 -5.29 16.03
CA LYS A 201 10.47 -6.67 16.43
C LYS A 201 11.40 -6.75 17.64
N PRO A 202 10.99 -7.31 18.81
CA PRO A 202 11.83 -7.51 19.96
C PRO A 202 13.08 -8.32 19.67
#